data_9e19e4ee064b7a7bb3f7d5e8d36888ec
#
_entry.id   9e19e4ee064b7a7bb3f7d5e8d36888ec
#
_cell.length_a   1.000
_cell.length_b   1.000
_cell.length_c   1.000
_cell.angle_alpha   90.00
_cell.angle_beta   90.00
_cell.angle_gamma   90.00
#
_symmetry.space_group_name_H-M   'P 1'
#
loop_
_entity.id
_entity.type
_entity.pdbx_description
1 polymer ?
#
loop_
_entity_poly.entity_id
_entity_poly.type
_entity_poly.pdbx_seq_one_letter_code
_entity_poly.pdbx_strand_id
1 'polypeptide(L)'
;MFYFPQMLRKLLTLFLIISVGMIPLLSSAETTSPGSLVEKTTLDAKNGLQEAAEQYLIRYRSLSGVDGKSPREDTAAVFIPKGETPKGGWPVVVWTHGTVGVQTTCAPSLNPHSGRDGQYLNTWLSLGFAIVAPDYAGLGSAGLHHYLNARGEAWSVLDSVKAALSAFPLRNQLTLVGQSQGAHAAFASAGYQPDYAPNLHIVSTVLTGVPYFDDKTSAAAIFAGDAGGKEGGDPKIPYAMYIYLSAADTTKGLNVDDYFTPKAAADVSAAREMCIDELTKKVMDDGLNAGNSLKPATQGLLESQTPSLRYSTLKIAHPVFIGTGTQDIDVPTIMQRVFARDVAKAGTSVEMHEYKGLDHTGTMNVSLRDSVPFVLRNLHADAKKH
;
A
#
# COMPACT_ATOMS: atom_id res chain seq x y z
N MET A 1 -36.84 -97.37 34.47
CA MET A 1 -35.51 -97.86 34.86
C MET A 1 -34.52 -97.38 33.80
N PHE A 2 -33.49 -96.59 34.21
CA PHE A 2 -32.29 -96.22 33.51
C PHE A 2 -32.35 -95.17 32.39
N TYR A 3 -31.86 -94.07 32.67
CA TYR A 3 -30.55 -93.34 32.54
C TYR A 3 -30.42 -92.45 31.33
N PHE A 4 -30.27 -91.16 31.66
CA PHE A 4 -29.71 -90.06 30.78
C PHE A 4 -28.28 -90.32 30.33
N PRO A 5 -27.81 -89.74 29.26
CA PRO A 5 -27.03 -88.52 29.50
C PRO A 5 -27.24 -87.35 28.47
N GLN A 6 -26.91 -86.21 29.02
CA GLN A 6 -26.88 -84.89 28.43
C GLN A 6 -25.91 -84.79 27.20
N MET A 7 -26.33 -84.15 26.14
CA MET A 7 -25.40 -83.62 25.08
C MET A 7 -25.44 -82.12 25.04
N LEU A 8 -24.35 -81.52 25.46
CA LEU A 8 -24.00 -80.14 25.52
C LEU A 8 -23.95 -79.50 24.13
N ARG A 9 -24.89 -78.62 23.76
CA ARG A 9 -24.76 -77.80 22.51
C ARG A 9 -23.97 -76.57 22.85
N LYS A 10 -22.76 -76.45 22.30
CA LYS A 10 -21.93 -75.25 22.25
C LYS A 10 -22.52 -74.28 21.19
N LEU A 11 -23.09 -73.16 21.66
CA LEU A 11 -23.37 -72.01 20.79
C LEU A 11 -22.05 -71.23 20.57
N LEU A 12 -21.60 -71.22 19.33
CA LEU A 12 -20.50 -70.38 18.89
C LEU A 12 -21.08 -69.00 18.53
N THR A 13 -20.91 -68.00 19.41
CA THR A 13 -21.29 -66.60 19.14
C THR A 13 -20.15 -65.94 18.38
N LEU A 14 -20.34 -65.67 17.11
CA LEU A 14 -19.41 -64.96 16.26
C LEU A 14 -19.55 -63.44 16.54
N PHE A 15 -18.58 -62.85 17.27
CA PHE A 15 -18.47 -61.40 17.44
C PHE A 15 -17.87 -60.78 16.16
N LEU A 16 -18.72 -60.09 15.36
CA LEU A 16 -18.29 -59.26 14.27
C LEU A 16 -17.75 -57.95 14.82
N ILE A 17 -16.44 -57.79 14.94
CA ILE A 17 -15.81 -56.51 15.31
C ILE A 17 -15.83 -55.62 14.07
N ILE A 18 -16.81 -54.65 14.03
CA ILE A 18 -16.79 -53.55 13.05
C ILE A 18 -15.74 -52.55 13.53
N SER A 19 -14.54 -52.58 12.97
CA SER A 19 -13.56 -51.53 13.13
C SER A 19 -14.01 -50.31 12.33
N VAL A 20 -14.64 -49.35 12.99
CA VAL A 20 -14.89 -48.03 12.47
C VAL A 20 -13.51 -47.36 12.30
N GLY A 21 -12.99 -47.35 11.08
CA GLY A 21 -11.80 -46.61 10.72
C GLY A 21 -12.09 -45.10 10.92
N MET A 22 -11.51 -44.54 11.97
CA MET A 22 -11.47 -43.12 12.21
C MET A 22 -10.57 -42.49 11.15
N ILE A 23 -11.17 -41.97 10.06
CA ILE A 23 -10.44 -41.16 9.08
C ILE A 23 -10.10 -39.87 9.84
N PRO A 24 -8.82 -39.53 10.04
CA PRO A 24 -8.47 -38.22 10.59
C PRO A 24 -8.95 -37.17 9.61
N LEU A 25 -9.93 -36.37 9.98
CA LEU A 25 -10.18 -35.09 9.36
C LEU A 25 -8.90 -34.28 9.53
N LEU A 26 -8.08 -34.21 8.46
CA LEU A 26 -7.03 -33.23 8.34
C LEU A 26 -7.73 -31.86 8.33
N SER A 27 -7.96 -31.31 9.51
CA SER A 27 -8.20 -29.89 9.68
C SER A 27 -6.96 -29.22 9.11
N SER A 28 -7.06 -28.65 7.89
CA SER A 28 -6.04 -27.73 7.41
C SER A 28 -6.03 -26.60 8.46
N ALA A 29 -4.96 -26.55 9.26
CA ALA A 29 -4.73 -25.43 10.16
C ALA A 29 -4.72 -24.20 9.25
N GLU A 30 -5.73 -23.36 9.39
CA GLU A 30 -5.83 -22.07 8.72
C GLU A 30 -4.54 -21.31 9.02
N THR A 31 -3.72 -21.03 7.99
CA THR A 31 -2.45 -20.36 8.21
C THR A 31 -2.74 -18.97 8.77
N THR A 32 -2.41 -18.74 10.02
CA THR A 32 -2.64 -17.46 10.71
C THR A 32 -1.53 -16.45 10.50
N SER A 33 -0.54 -16.79 9.68
CA SER A 33 0.65 -15.98 9.44
C SER A 33 0.37 -14.76 8.55
N PRO A 34 1.09 -13.64 8.76
CA PRO A 34 1.02 -12.47 7.88
C PRO A 34 1.30 -12.84 6.42
N GLY A 35 0.50 -12.31 5.51
CA GLY A 35 0.54 -12.65 4.10
C GLY A 35 -0.28 -13.88 3.70
N SER A 36 -1.02 -14.53 4.62
CA SER A 36 -1.95 -15.59 4.23
C SER A 36 -3.25 -15.01 3.66
N LEU A 37 -3.73 -15.61 2.57
CA LEU A 37 -5.01 -15.26 1.97
C LEU A 37 -6.15 -15.67 2.92
N VAL A 38 -7.09 -14.76 3.14
CA VAL A 38 -8.32 -15.00 3.91
C VAL A 38 -9.49 -15.23 2.97
N GLU A 39 -9.61 -14.39 1.95
CA GLU A 39 -10.72 -14.42 1.01
C GLU A 39 -10.32 -13.92 -0.36
N LYS A 40 -10.96 -14.46 -1.40
CA LYS A 40 -10.84 -14.04 -2.79
C LYS A 40 -12.22 -13.95 -3.39
N THR A 41 -12.61 -12.76 -3.85
CA THR A 41 -13.88 -12.51 -4.54
C THR A 41 -13.64 -11.79 -5.87
N THR A 42 -14.62 -11.79 -6.75
CA THR A 42 -14.56 -10.97 -7.97
C THR A 42 -14.64 -9.50 -7.58
N LEU A 43 -13.77 -8.66 -8.15
CA LEU A 43 -13.84 -7.22 -7.99
C LEU A 43 -15.08 -6.66 -8.68
N ASP A 44 -15.74 -5.66 -8.08
CA ASP A 44 -16.83 -4.93 -8.71
C ASP A 44 -16.36 -4.35 -10.05
N ALA A 45 -17.09 -4.62 -11.13
CA ALA A 45 -16.71 -4.24 -12.49
C ALA A 45 -16.51 -2.71 -12.65
N LYS A 46 -17.21 -1.89 -11.87
CA LYS A 46 -17.05 -0.43 -11.90
C LYS A 46 -15.68 0.04 -11.40
N ASN A 47 -15.02 -0.77 -10.57
CA ASN A 47 -13.68 -0.52 -10.01
C ASN A 47 -12.58 -1.25 -10.82
N GLY A 48 -12.95 -1.84 -11.94
CA GLY A 48 -12.09 -2.65 -12.78
C GLY A 48 -11.21 -1.86 -13.74
N LEU A 49 -10.27 -2.58 -14.36
CA LEU A 49 -9.38 -2.07 -15.40
C LEU A 49 -9.69 -2.76 -16.73
N GLN A 50 -9.71 -1.98 -17.82
CA GLN A 50 -10.13 -2.45 -19.14
C GLN A 50 -9.18 -3.53 -19.70
N GLU A 51 -7.88 -3.45 -19.43
CA GLU A 51 -6.88 -4.40 -19.93
C GLU A 51 -6.69 -5.62 -19.02
N ALA A 52 -7.44 -5.74 -17.92
CA ALA A 52 -7.49 -6.96 -17.14
C ALA A 52 -8.42 -8.01 -17.80
N ALA A 53 -7.97 -9.25 -17.88
CA ALA A 53 -8.80 -10.41 -18.23
C ALA A 53 -9.61 -10.88 -17.03
N GLU A 54 -8.98 -10.87 -15.85
CA GLU A 54 -9.59 -11.25 -14.58
C GLU A 54 -9.20 -10.22 -13.51
N GLN A 55 -10.12 -9.96 -12.60
CA GLN A 55 -9.90 -8.98 -11.53
C GLN A 55 -10.60 -9.39 -10.25
N TYR A 56 -9.87 -9.28 -9.16
CA TYR A 56 -10.26 -9.81 -7.87
C TYR A 56 -10.05 -8.81 -6.76
N LEU A 57 -10.90 -8.87 -5.74
CA LEU A 57 -10.65 -8.33 -4.41
C LEU A 57 -10.15 -9.48 -3.53
N ILE A 58 -9.02 -9.31 -2.89
CA ILE A 58 -8.50 -10.23 -1.88
C ILE A 58 -8.51 -9.58 -0.50
N ARG A 59 -8.77 -10.40 0.52
CA ARG A 59 -8.52 -10.06 1.92
C ARG A 59 -7.44 -10.99 2.45
N TYR A 60 -6.48 -10.42 3.16
CA TYR A 60 -5.30 -11.14 3.62
C TYR A 60 -4.93 -10.73 5.05
N ARG A 61 -4.24 -11.60 5.76
CA ARG A 61 -3.73 -11.31 7.09
C ARG A 61 -2.48 -10.45 7.02
N SER A 62 -2.39 -9.50 7.95
CA SER A 62 -1.25 -8.60 8.10
C SER A 62 -1.01 -8.29 9.59
N LEU A 63 -0.01 -7.47 9.88
CA LEU A 63 0.27 -6.95 11.21
C LEU A 63 0.18 -5.42 11.23
N SER A 64 -0.22 -4.89 12.38
CA SER A 64 -0.23 -3.44 12.59
C SER A 64 1.19 -2.87 12.54
N GLY A 65 1.44 -1.97 11.60
CA GLY A 65 2.68 -1.21 11.55
C GLY A 65 2.83 -0.19 12.68
N VAL A 66 1.75 0.12 13.41
CA VAL A 66 1.79 1.05 14.55
C VAL A 66 2.51 0.42 15.74
N ASP A 67 2.03 -0.74 16.20
CA ASP A 67 2.60 -1.44 17.36
C ASP A 67 3.56 -2.60 16.99
N GLY A 68 3.60 -2.97 15.72
CA GLY A 68 4.47 -4.00 15.18
C GLY A 68 4.05 -5.44 15.47
N LYS A 69 2.84 -5.69 16.00
CA LYS A 69 2.43 -7.03 16.47
C LYS A 69 0.95 -7.36 16.36
N SER A 70 0.05 -6.39 16.50
CA SER A 70 -1.40 -6.67 16.51
C SER A 70 -1.84 -7.21 15.15
N PRO A 71 -2.59 -8.34 15.13
CA PRO A 71 -3.07 -8.93 13.89
C PRO A 71 -4.10 -8.01 13.23
N ARG A 72 -4.05 -7.99 11.89
CA ARG A 72 -4.98 -7.26 11.02
C ARG A 72 -5.43 -8.13 9.86
N GLU A 73 -6.51 -7.70 9.23
CA GLU A 73 -6.88 -8.14 7.88
C GLU A 73 -6.97 -6.89 7.01
N ASP A 74 -6.25 -6.88 5.92
CA ASP A 74 -6.20 -5.80 4.94
C ASP A 74 -6.70 -6.29 3.58
N THR A 75 -6.94 -5.37 2.65
CA THR A 75 -7.48 -5.66 1.31
C THR A 75 -6.58 -5.19 0.19
N ALA A 76 -6.68 -5.87 -0.96
CA ALA A 76 -6.00 -5.49 -2.19
C ALA A 76 -6.84 -5.88 -3.42
N ALA A 77 -6.75 -5.10 -4.48
CA ALA A 77 -7.20 -5.55 -5.80
C ALA A 77 -6.06 -6.31 -6.51
N VAL A 78 -6.43 -7.34 -7.29
CA VAL A 78 -5.49 -8.10 -8.13
C VAL A 78 -6.05 -8.14 -9.54
N PHE A 79 -5.22 -7.73 -10.51
CA PHE A 79 -5.58 -7.67 -11.92
C PHE A 79 -4.65 -8.59 -12.72
N ILE A 80 -5.23 -9.53 -13.45
CA ILE A 80 -4.52 -10.45 -14.34
C ILE A 80 -4.65 -9.92 -15.76
N PRO A 81 -3.55 -9.71 -16.50
CA PRO A 81 -3.60 -9.16 -17.86
C PRO A 81 -4.25 -10.12 -18.85
N LYS A 82 -4.66 -9.59 -19.99
CA LYS A 82 -5.12 -10.38 -21.15
C LYS A 82 -3.98 -11.17 -21.75
N GLY A 83 -4.30 -12.33 -22.35
CA GLY A 83 -3.34 -13.18 -23.04
C GLY A 83 -3.10 -14.52 -22.34
N GLU A 84 -2.14 -15.28 -22.85
CA GLU A 84 -1.75 -16.57 -22.26
C GLU A 84 -0.76 -16.36 -21.11
N THR A 85 -1.00 -17.05 -20.01
CA THR A 85 -0.09 -17.00 -18.86
C THR A 85 1.30 -17.50 -19.24
N PRO A 86 2.35 -16.68 -19.07
CA PRO A 86 3.72 -17.10 -19.36
C PRO A 86 4.15 -18.30 -18.50
N LYS A 87 5.09 -19.09 -19.00
CA LYS A 87 5.71 -20.15 -18.19
C LYS A 87 6.31 -19.53 -16.92
N GLY A 88 5.88 -20.02 -15.76
CA GLY A 88 6.29 -19.51 -14.44
C GLY A 88 5.45 -18.36 -13.90
N GLY A 89 4.37 -17.97 -14.58
CA GLY A 89 3.44 -16.93 -14.15
C GLY A 89 3.78 -15.54 -14.68
N TRP A 90 2.89 -14.59 -14.43
CA TRP A 90 3.03 -13.19 -14.83
C TRP A 90 4.04 -12.46 -13.93
N PRO A 91 4.94 -11.61 -14.47
CA PRO A 91 5.70 -10.66 -13.67
C PRO A 91 4.72 -9.66 -13.02
N VAL A 92 5.08 -9.12 -11.86
CA VAL A 92 4.15 -8.36 -11.04
C VAL A 92 4.58 -6.89 -10.91
N VAL A 93 3.68 -5.98 -11.23
CA VAL A 93 3.70 -4.61 -10.74
C VAL A 93 2.91 -4.57 -9.43
N VAL A 94 3.58 -4.17 -8.35
CA VAL A 94 2.92 -3.87 -7.08
C VAL A 94 2.60 -2.39 -7.09
N TRP A 95 1.32 -2.06 -7.31
CA TRP A 95 0.87 -0.68 -7.39
C TRP A 95 0.55 -0.13 -6.02
N THR A 96 1.31 0.85 -5.60
CA THR A 96 1.07 1.60 -4.38
C THR A 96 0.48 2.96 -4.75
N HIS A 97 -0.79 3.17 -4.37
CA HIS A 97 -1.58 4.32 -4.77
C HIS A 97 -1.23 5.59 -3.99
N GLY A 98 -1.54 6.76 -4.56
CA GLY A 98 -1.43 8.05 -3.89
C GLY A 98 -2.50 8.26 -2.81
N THR A 99 -2.50 9.42 -2.18
CA THR A 99 -3.45 9.77 -1.11
C THR A 99 -4.90 9.68 -1.60
N VAL A 100 -5.73 8.95 -0.86
CA VAL A 100 -7.17 8.82 -1.12
C VAL A 100 -8.04 9.24 0.06
N GLY A 101 -7.48 9.32 1.26
CA GLY A 101 -8.17 9.60 2.53
C GLY A 101 -7.65 8.71 3.64
N VAL A 102 -8.31 8.73 4.79
CA VAL A 102 -7.91 7.93 5.98
C VAL A 102 -9.00 6.99 6.47
N GLN A 103 -10.18 7.04 5.88
CA GLN A 103 -11.30 6.18 6.27
C GLN A 103 -11.49 5.00 5.31
N THR A 104 -12.09 3.93 5.81
CA THR A 104 -12.27 2.64 5.12
C THR A 104 -12.87 2.76 3.73
N THR A 105 -13.87 3.61 3.53
CA THR A 105 -14.60 3.72 2.24
C THR A 105 -13.80 4.41 1.14
N CYS A 106 -12.67 5.06 1.49
CA CYS A 106 -11.78 5.68 0.49
C CYS A 106 -10.84 4.69 -0.20
N ALA A 107 -10.88 3.41 0.16
CA ALA A 107 -10.05 2.36 -0.46
C ALA A 107 -10.20 2.33 -1.99
N PRO A 108 -9.10 2.30 -2.76
CA PRO A 108 -9.16 2.21 -4.22
C PRO A 108 -9.92 0.99 -4.74
N SER A 109 -9.84 -0.15 -4.05
CA SER A 109 -10.59 -1.35 -4.44
C SER A 109 -12.12 -1.20 -4.33
N LEU A 110 -12.60 -0.21 -3.57
CA LEU A 110 -14.03 0.09 -3.39
C LEU A 110 -14.52 1.22 -4.30
N ASN A 111 -13.64 1.90 -5.01
CA ASN A 111 -13.93 3.09 -5.80
C ASN A 111 -13.43 2.96 -7.24
N PRO A 112 -14.08 3.61 -8.22
CA PRO A 112 -13.59 3.67 -9.58
C PRO A 112 -12.22 4.37 -9.65
N HIS A 113 -11.35 3.87 -10.51
CA HIS A 113 -10.06 4.53 -10.79
C HIS A 113 -10.28 5.90 -11.44
N SER A 114 -9.45 6.87 -11.11
CA SER A 114 -9.34 8.11 -11.87
C SER A 114 -8.91 7.80 -13.32
N GLY A 115 -9.25 8.68 -14.27
CA GLY A 115 -8.79 8.52 -15.66
C GLY A 115 -7.26 8.44 -15.77
N ARG A 116 -6.53 9.18 -14.91
CA ARG A 116 -5.08 9.15 -14.80
C ARG A 116 -4.56 7.77 -14.38
N ASP A 117 -5.07 7.25 -13.26
CA ASP A 117 -4.62 5.98 -12.68
C ASP A 117 -5.04 4.80 -13.55
N GLY A 118 -6.26 4.83 -14.07
CA GLY A 118 -6.75 3.81 -15.01
C GLY A 118 -5.86 3.71 -16.26
N GLN A 119 -5.47 4.83 -16.87
CA GLN A 119 -4.56 4.83 -18.02
C GLN A 119 -3.18 4.26 -17.65
N TYR A 120 -2.64 4.66 -16.51
CA TYR A 120 -1.33 4.19 -16.03
C TYR A 120 -1.32 2.67 -15.80
N LEU A 121 -2.30 2.16 -15.08
CA LEU A 121 -2.41 0.74 -14.75
C LEU A 121 -2.73 -0.12 -15.99
N ASN A 122 -3.61 0.34 -16.87
CA ASN A 122 -3.87 -0.35 -18.14
C ASN A 122 -2.62 -0.46 -19.02
N THR A 123 -1.70 0.53 -18.95
CA THR A 123 -0.40 0.43 -19.67
C THR A 123 0.43 -0.73 -19.14
N TRP A 124 0.55 -0.92 -17.82
CA TRP A 124 1.28 -2.05 -17.26
C TRP A 124 0.64 -3.40 -17.60
N LEU A 125 -0.70 -3.50 -17.53
CA LEU A 125 -1.44 -4.69 -17.94
C LEU A 125 -1.19 -5.02 -19.43
N SER A 126 -1.24 -4.02 -20.32
CA SER A 126 -0.99 -4.19 -21.76
C SER A 126 0.44 -4.66 -22.06
N LEU A 127 1.38 -4.39 -21.17
CA LEU A 127 2.77 -4.87 -21.27
C LEU A 127 2.96 -6.27 -20.68
N GLY A 128 1.89 -6.94 -20.22
CA GLY A 128 1.93 -8.29 -19.69
C GLY A 128 2.38 -8.39 -18.24
N PHE A 129 2.18 -7.35 -17.44
CA PHE A 129 2.35 -7.41 -15.99
C PHE A 129 1.00 -7.66 -15.32
N ALA A 130 0.94 -8.59 -14.39
CA ALA A 130 -0.15 -8.61 -13.42
C ALA A 130 0.04 -7.46 -12.42
N ILE A 131 -1.07 -6.97 -11.85
CA ILE A 131 -1.02 -5.89 -10.87
C ILE A 131 -1.55 -6.41 -9.52
N VAL A 132 -0.79 -6.18 -8.46
CA VAL A 132 -1.25 -6.30 -7.07
C VAL A 132 -1.33 -4.88 -6.50
N ALA A 133 -2.52 -4.45 -6.13
CA ALA A 133 -2.82 -3.08 -5.70
C ALA A 133 -3.41 -3.10 -4.28
N PRO A 134 -2.57 -3.10 -3.22
CA PRO A 134 -3.05 -3.04 -1.84
C PRO A 134 -3.72 -1.69 -1.55
N ASP A 135 -4.77 -1.75 -0.71
CA ASP A 135 -5.47 -0.55 -0.23
C ASP A 135 -4.75 0.13 0.96
N TYR A 136 -3.79 -0.53 1.58
CA TYR A 136 -3.13 -0.25 2.86
C TYR A 136 -3.99 -0.51 4.10
N ALA A 137 -3.33 -0.64 5.25
CA ALA A 137 -3.96 -0.83 6.55
C ALA A 137 -4.95 0.31 6.86
N GLY A 138 -6.22 -0.02 7.15
CA GLY A 138 -7.27 0.94 7.48
C GLY A 138 -8.08 1.47 6.30
N LEU A 139 -7.65 1.21 5.06
CA LEU A 139 -8.44 1.42 3.85
C LEU A 139 -9.03 0.08 3.41
N GLY A 140 -10.34 0.02 3.14
CA GLY A 140 -11.04 -1.23 2.84
C GLY A 140 -11.10 -2.22 4.02
N SER A 141 -10.51 -1.89 5.14
CA SER A 141 -10.37 -2.71 6.34
C SER A 141 -10.62 -1.91 7.62
N ALA A 142 -10.69 -2.60 8.78
CA ALA A 142 -11.03 -1.95 10.04
C ALA A 142 -9.91 -1.03 10.57
N GLY A 143 -10.31 0.06 11.21
CA GLY A 143 -9.43 1.06 11.82
C GLY A 143 -9.18 2.27 10.93
N LEU A 144 -8.47 3.25 11.47
CA LEU A 144 -8.03 4.42 10.73
C LEU A 144 -6.79 4.06 9.88
N HIS A 145 -6.72 4.58 8.68
CA HIS A 145 -5.47 4.57 7.93
C HIS A 145 -4.48 5.56 8.54
N HIS A 146 -3.35 5.05 9.02
CA HIS A 146 -2.27 5.89 9.55
C HIS A 146 -1.44 6.44 8.40
N TYR A 147 -1.84 7.62 7.94
CA TYR A 147 -1.30 8.29 6.76
C TYR A 147 0.22 8.41 6.80
N LEU A 148 0.90 7.95 5.75
CA LEU A 148 2.35 7.95 5.60
C LEU A 148 3.10 7.18 6.73
N ASN A 149 2.45 6.26 7.44
CA ASN A 149 3.16 5.38 8.35
C ASN A 149 3.98 4.35 7.57
N ALA A 150 5.28 4.59 7.44
CA ALA A 150 6.19 3.81 6.59
C ALA A 150 6.13 2.30 6.86
N ARG A 151 6.09 1.89 8.13
CA ARG A 151 5.98 0.48 8.51
C ARG A 151 4.61 -0.09 8.22
N GLY A 152 3.55 0.66 8.52
CA GLY A 152 2.17 0.24 8.30
C GLY A 152 1.86 0.02 6.83
N GLU A 153 2.24 0.97 5.98
CA GLU A 153 2.10 0.84 4.53
C GLU A 153 2.94 -0.32 4.00
N ALA A 154 4.21 -0.40 4.38
CA ALA A 154 5.13 -1.44 3.89
C ALA A 154 4.67 -2.86 4.24
N TRP A 155 4.23 -3.11 5.46
CA TRP A 155 3.80 -4.45 5.87
C TRP A 155 2.52 -4.87 5.16
N SER A 156 1.54 -3.96 5.04
CA SER A 156 0.32 -4.23 4.27
C SER A 156 0.64 -4.54 2.81
N VAL A 157 1.52 -3.76 2.16
CA VAL A 157 1.98 -4.00 0.78
C VAL A 157 2.65 -5.37 0.63
N LEU A 158 3.63 -5.69 1.48
CA LEU A 158 4.39 -6.95 1.37
C LEU A 158 3.51 -8.18 1.63
N ASP A 159 2.56 -8.09 2.57
CA ASP A 159 1.63 -9.17 2.85
C ASP A 159 0.59 -9.37 1.75
N SER A 160 0.14 -8.30 1.07
CA SER A 160 -0.72 -8.42 -0.10
C SER A 160 -0.05 -9.22 -1.22
N VAL A 161 1.25 -8.99 -1.43
CA VAL A 161 2.04 -9.70 -2.44
C VAL A 161 2.19 -11.18 -2.09
N LYS A 162 2.49 -11.53 -0.82
CA LYS A 162 2.54 -12.93 -0.36
C LYS A 162 1.21 -13.64 -0.62
N ALA A 163 0.09 -13.01 -0.26
CA ALA A 163 -1.26 -13.54 -0.49
C ALA A 163 -1.53 -13.74 -1.98
N ALA A 164 -1.21 -12.74 -2.81
CA ALA A 164 -1.42 -12.82 -4.26
C ALA A 164 -0.57 -13.92 -4.91
N LEU A 165 0.71 -14.04 -4.56
CA LEU A 165 1.60 -15.09 -5.07
C LEU A 165 1.11 -16.50 -4.72
N SER A 166 0.42 -16.67 -3.59
CA SER A 166 -0.13 -17.97 -3.19
C SER A 166 -1.41 -18.37 -3.94
N ALA A 167 -2.13 -17.39 -4.52
CA ALA A 167 -3.50 -17.56 -5.01
C ALA A 167 -3.66 -17.39 -6.52
N PHE A 168 -2.65 -16.85 -7.20
CA PHE A 168 -2.71 -16.51 -8.62
C PHE A 168 -1.46 -16.99 -9.38
N PRO A 169 -1.54 -17.15 -10.71
CA PRO A 169 -0.41 -17.57 -11.53
C PRO A 169 0.60 -16.42 -11.73
N LEU A 170 1.20 -15.97 -10.64
CA LEU A 170 2.15 -14.87 -10.58
C LEU A 170 3.57 -15.38 -10.39
N ARG A 171 4.54 -14.68 -10.96
CA ARG A 171 5.95 -14.92 -10.74
C ARG A 171 6.44 -14.06 -9.60
N ASN A 172 7.23 -14.63 -8.69
CA ASN A 172 7.91 -13.85 -7.66
C ASN A 172 9.06 -13.02 -8.28
N GLN A 173 8.69 -12.10 -9.14
CA GLN A 173 9.55 -11.13 -9.81
C GLN A 173 8.79 -9.81 -9.83
N LEU A 174 9.12 -8.93 -8.87
CA LEU A 174 8.29 -7.82 -8.45
C LEU A 174 8.92 -6.49 -8.86
N THR A 175 8.11 -5.59 -9.40
CA THR A 175 8.43 -4.17 -9.51
C THR A 175 7.49 -3.38 -8.62
N LEU A 176 8.03 -2.68 -7.63
CA LEU A 176 7.23 -1.75 -6.82
C LEU A 176 7.04 -0.46 -7.62
N VAL A 177 5.81 0.02 -7.71
CA VAL A 177 5.48 1.22 -8.49
C VAL A 177 4.56 2.11 -7.66
N GLY A 178 4.97 3.34 -7.39
CA GLY A 178 4.19 4.22 -6.55
C GLY A 178 4.22 5.69 -6.96
N GLN A 179 3.14 6.39 -6.61
CA GLN A 179 2.97 7.82 -6.83
C GLN A 179 2.58 8.52 -5.53
N SER A 180 3.25 9.66 -5.19
CA SER A 180 2.91 10.45 -4.00
C SER A 180 3.05 9.62 -2.70
N GLN A 181 2.02 9.53 -1.87
CA GLN A 181 1.97 8.58 -0.75
C GLN A 181 2.36 7.17 -1.19
N GLY A 182 1.96 6.75 -2.39
CA GLY A 182 2.34 5.44 -2.92
C GLY A 182 3.83 5.31 -3.22
N ALA A 183 4.49 6.39 -3.64
CA ALA A 183 5.95 6.38 -3.79
C ALA A 183 6.64 6.22 -2.43
N HIS A 184 6.07 6.82 -1.37
CA HIS A 184 6.50 6.59 0.00
C HIS A 184 6.32 5.12 0.41
N ALA A 185 5.14 4.56 0.21
CA ALA A 185 4.83 3.16 0.52
C ALA A 185 5.70 2.17 -0.25
N ALA A 186 5.97 2.41 -1.55
CA ALA A 186 6.85 1.59 -2.38
C ALA A 186 8.28 1.56 -1.85
N PHE A 187 8.86 2.72 -1.56
CA PHE A 187 10.23 2.79 -1.06
C PHE A 187 10.35 2.24 0.38
N ALA A 188 9.36 2.51 1.24
CA ALA A 188 9.28 1.90 2.57
C ALA A 188 9.20 0.37 2.48
N SER A 189 8.39 -0.18 1.56
CA SER A 189 8.27 -1.63 1.32
C SER A 189 9.61 -2.24 0.90
N ALA A 190 10.35 -1.58 -0.01
CA ALA A 190 11.68 -2.00 -0.41
C ALA A 190 12.66 -2.02 0.78
N GLY A 191 12.56 -1.05 1.69
CA GLY A 191 13.39 -0.97 2.89
C GLY A 191 13.08 -2.02 3.96
N TYR A 192 11.80 -2.37 4.14
CA TYR A 192 11.36 -3.39 5.11
C TYR A 192 11.42 -4.82 4.57
N GLN A 193 11.47 -5.00 3.25
CA GLN A 193 11.39 -6.32 2.62
C GLN A 193 12.46 -7.31 3.13
N PRO A 194 13.74 -6.97 3.30
CA PRO A 194 14.75 -7.96 3.71
C PRO A 194 14.47 -8.59 5.07
N ASP A 195 13.91 -7.83 6.00
CA ASP A 195 13.64 -8.30 7.36
C ASP A 195 12.23 -8.89 7.52
N TYR A 196 11.23 -8.30 6.85
CA TYR A 196 9.82 -8.67 7.02
C TYR A 196 9.33 -9.73 6.03
N ALA A 197 9.82 -9.70 4.80
CA ALA A 197 9.40 -10.58 3.71
C ALA A 197 10.59 -11.05 2.86
N PRO A 198 11.62 -11.71 3.45
CA PRO A 198 12.88 -12.01 2.77
C PRO A 198 12.74 -12.89 1.53
N ASN A 199 11.65 -13.63 1.42
CA ASN A 199 11.36 -14.51 0.28
C ASN A 199 10.75 -13.78 -0.93
N LEU A 200 10.35 -12.51 -0.80
CA LEU A 200 9.88 -11.72 -1.93
C LEU A 200 11.07 -11.21 -2.74
N HIS A 201 10.98 -11.35 -4.07
CA HIS A 201 12.06 -10.94 -4.98
C HIS A 201 11.70 -9.64 -5.70
N ILE A 202 12.18 -8.50 -5.17
CA ILE A 202 11.99 -7.18 -5.77
C ILE A 202 13.13 -6.90 -6.73
N VAL A 203 12.82 -6.64 -8.00
CA VAL A 203 13.78 -6.41 -9.09
C VAL A 203 14.05 -4.92 -9.29
N SER A 204 13.04 -4.09 -9.10
CA SER A 204 13.14 -2.64 -9.28
C SER A 204 12.04 -1.89 -8.54
N THR A 205 12.26 -0.59 -8.32
CA THR A 205 11.27 0.32 -7.75
C THR A 205 11.13 1.57 -8.61
N VAL A 206 9.91 1.99 -8.90
CA VAL A 206 9.55 3.20 -9.67
C VAL A 206 8.77 4.14 -8.78
N LEU A 207 9.26 5.36 -8.63
CA LEU A 207 8.70 6.38 -7.76
C LEU A 207 8.41 7.66 -8.55
N THR A 208 7.23 8.25 -8.37
CA THR A 208 6.90 9.58 -8.87
C THR A 208 6.33 10.43 -7.75
N GLY A 209 6.80 11.68 -7.61
CA GLY A 209 6.33 12.57 -6.55
C GLY A 209 6.61 12.06 -5.14
N VAL A 210 7.80 11.54 -4.86
CA VAL A 210 8.14 10.84 -3.62
C VAL A 210 8.33 11.79 -2.43
N PRO A 211 7.53 11.67 -1.33
CA PRO A 211 7.77 12.40 -0.10
C PRO A 211 9.01 11.90 0.65
N TYR A 212 9.70 12.81 1.31
CA TYR A 212 10.87 12.50 2.12
C TYR A 212 10.86 13.23 3.46
N PHE A 213 10.90 12.47 4.54
CA PHE A 213 10.88 12.98 5.90
C PHE A 213 12.17 12.60 6.62
N ASP A 214 12.88 13.61 7.11
CA ASP A 214 14.10 13.49 7.91
C ASP A 214 14.06 14.47 9.10
N ASP A 215 15.12 14.52 9.90
CA ASP A 215 15.22 15.40 11.05
C ASP A 215 15.27 16.91 10.69
N LYS A 216 15.37 17.23 9.40
CA LYS A 216 15.39 18.61 8.89
C LYS A 216 14.07 19.01 8.25
N THR A 217 13.10 18.09 8.20
CA THR A 217 11.81 18.33 7.58
C THR A 217 11.06 19.41 8.33
N SER A 218 10.62 20.42 7.61
CA SER A 218 9.91 21.59 8.15
C SER A 218 8.45 21.59 7.69
N ALA A 219 7.51 21.73 8.63
CA ALA A 219 6.10 21.92 8.31
C ALA A 219 5.90 23.14 7.40
N ALA A 220 6.65 24.23 7.66
CA ALA A 220 6.62 25.41 6.81
C ALA A 220 7.09 25.11 5.36
N ALA A 221 8.08 24.25 5.18
CA ALA A 221 8.55 23.90 3.84
C ALA A 221 7.56 22.99 3.08
N ILE A 222 6.78 22.17 3.79
CA ILE A 222 5.79 21.28 3.19
C ILE A 222 4.47 22.01 2.95
N PHE A 223 3.97 22.72 3.95
CA PHE A 223 2.62 23.30 3.97
C PHE A 223 2.59 24.80 3.66
N ALA A 224 3.75 25.49 3.72
CA ALA A 224 3.80 26.84 3.19
C ALA A 224 3.53 26.75 1.69
N GLY A 225 2.32 27.07 1.28
CA GLY A 225 2.06 27.55 -0.07
C GLY A 225 3.05 28.67 -0.37
N ASP A 226 3.26 29.04 -1.63
CA ASP A 226 4.02 30.22 -1.96
C ASP A 226 3.67 31.30 -0.94
N ALA A 227 4.62 31.66 -0.08
CA ALA A 227 4.42 32.48 1.11
C ALA A 227 3.95 33.91 0.83
N GLY A 228 3.39 34.14 -0.31
CA GLY A 228 2.80 35.35 -0.81
C GLY A 228 1.29 35.41 -0.61
N GLY A 229 0.77 35.14 0.60
CA GLY A 229 -0.57 35.58 0.98
C GLY A 229 -1.65 35.48 -0.11
N LYS A 230 -1.72 34.39 -0.88
CA LYS A 230 -2.80 34.20 -1.83
C LYS A 230 -4.10 34.05 -1.07
N GLU A 231 -5.01 34.99 -1.28
CA GLU A 231 -6.40 34.79 -0.96
C GLU A 231 -6.88 33.55 -1.69
N GLY A 232 -7.11 32.44 -0.94
CA GLY A 232 -7.57 31.20 -1.52
C GLY A 232 -7.15 29.97 -0.70
N GLY A 233 -7.74 28.81 -1.04
CA GLY A 233 -7.40 27.53 -0.43
C GLY A 233 -6.05 26.99 -0.95
N ASP A 234 -5.42 26.14 -0.13
CA ASP A 234 -4.22 25.39 -0.49
C ASP A 234 -4.53 23.88 -0.46
N PRO A 235 -4.42 23.16 -1.59
CA PRO A 235 -4.75 21.73 -1.69
C PRO A 235 -3.86 20.83 -0.82
N LYS A 236 -2.81 21.36 -0.19
CA LYS A 236 -1.94 20.61 0.73
C LYS A 236 -2.45 20.54 2.17
N ILE A 237 -3.41 21.40 2.56
CA ILE A 237 -3.94 21.42 3.93
C ILE A 237 -4.57 20.07 4.35
N PRO A 238 -5.28 19.32 3.50
CA PRO A 238 -5.73 17.97 3.81
C PRO A 238 -4.63 17.02 4.32
N TYR A 239 -3.41 17.11 3.79
CA TYR A 239 -2.30 16.26 4.22
C TYR A 239 -1.88 16.54 5.67
N ALA A 240 -1.89 17.82 6.10
CA ALA A 240 -1.64 18.17 7.50
C ALA A 240 -2.75 17.63 8.42
N MET A 241 -4.00 17.66 7.96
CA MET A 241 -5.13 17.07 8.70
C MET A 241 -4.99 15.56 8.84
N TYR A 242 -4.61 14.84 7.80
CA TYR A 242 -4.39 13.38 7.87
C TYR A 242 -3.21 13.00 8.77
N ILE A 243 -2.12 13.76 8.77
CA ILE A 243 -1.01 13.57 9.72
C ILE A 243 -1.49 13.77 11.16
N TYR A 244 -2.29 14.81 11.41
CA TYR A 244 -2.89 15.05 12.72
C TYR A 244 -3.80 13.90 13.15
N LEU A 245 -4.69 13.43 12.28
CA LEU A 245 -5.62 12.33 12.58
C LEU A 245 -4.87 11.04 12.92
N SER A 246 -3.82 10.73 12.19
CA SER A 246 -2.95 9.58 12.45
C SER A 246 -2.25 9.70 13.81
N ALA A 247 -1.75 10.88 14.14
CA ALA A 247 -1.14 11.16 15.43
C ALA A 247 -2.16 11.07 16.59
N ALA A 248 -3.36 11.61 16.40
CA ALA A 248 -4.43 11.62 17.42
C ALA A 248 -4.98 10.22 17.71
N ASP A 249 -4.95 9.31 16.74
CA ASP A 249 -5.35 7.90 16.94
C ASP A 249 -4.34 7.14 17.81
N THR A 250 -3.07 7.47 17.71
CA THR A 250 -1.97 6.79 18.43
C THR A 250 -1.55 7.46 19.72
N THR A 251 -1.82 8.76 19.88
CA THR A 251 -1.41 9.58 21.02
C THR A 251 -2.61 10.16 21.75
N LYS A 252 -2.88 9.65 22.95
CA LYS A 252 -3.99 10.14 23.78
C LYS A 252 -3.78 11.62 24.17
N GLY A 253 -4.86 12.40 24.09
CA GLY A 253 -4.91 13.77 24.60
C GLY A 253 -4.40 14.83 23.64
N LEU A 254 -4.11 14.50 22.37
CA LEU A 254 -3.90 15.53 21.35
C LEU A 254 -5.20 16.28 21.11
N ASN A 255 -5.13 17.61 21.28
CA ASN A 255 -6.25 18.49 21.05
C ASN A 255 -6.12 19.19 19.70
N VAL A 256 -7.14 19.10 18.85
CA VAL A 256 -7.18 19.74 17.53
C VAL A 256 -6.90 21.24 17.61
N ASP A 257 -7.40 21.91 18.65
CA ASP A 257 -7.24 23.36 18.86
C ASP A 257 -5.79 23.78 19.11
N ASP A 258 -4.89 22.86 19.45
CA ASP A 258 -3.46 23.19 19.60
C ASP A 258 -2.77 23.36 18.24
N TYR A 259 -3.26 22.70 17.21
CA TYR A 259 -2.61 22.57 15.89
C TYR A 259 -3.34 23.33 14.78
N PHE A 260 -4.67 23.48 14.89
CA PHE A 260 -5.50 24.13 13.88
C PHE A 260 -6.23 25.34 14.45
N THR A 261 -6.46 26.31 13.59
CA THR A 261 -7.27 27.47 13.97
C THR A 261 -8.76 27.10 14.03
N PRO A 262 -9.62 27.90 14.72
CA PRO A 262 -11.06 27.67 14.70
C PRO A 262 -11.67 27.67 13.29
N LYS A 263 -11.06 28.38 12.33
CA LYS A 263 -11.52 28.40 10.93
C LYS A 263 -11.43 27.00 10.29
N ALA A 264 -10.40 26.20 10.63
CA ALA A 264 -10.18 24.88 10.06
C ALA A 264 -10.90 23.74 10.82
N ALA A 265 -11.51 24.00 11.97
CA ALA A 265 -12.04 22.95 12.84
C ALA A 265 -13.08 22.05 12.18
N ALA A 266 -13.97 22.62 11.35
CA ALA A 266 -14.98 21.84 10.61
C ALA A 266 -14.33 20.93 9.55
N ASP A 267 -13.26 21.37 8.90
CA ASP A 267 -12.55 20.61 7.87
C ASP A 267 -11.71 19.49 8.47
N VAL A 268 -11.07 19.71 9.63
CA VAL A 268 -10.38 18.65 10.37
C VAL A 268 -11.35 17.56 10.81
N SER A 269 -12.58 17.93 11.24
CA SER A 269 -13.62 16.94 11.53
C SER A 269 -14.05 16.18 10.28
N ALA A 270 -14.26 16.89 9.16
CA ALA A 270 -14.64 16.32 7.87
C ALA A 270 -13.56 15.38 7.30
N ALA A 271 -12.27 15.65 7.57
CA ALA A 271 -11.15 14.81 7.12
C ALA A 271 -11.19 13.37 7.64
N ARG A 272 -11.96 13.09 8.71
CA ARG A 272 -12.17 11.71 9.19
C ARG A 272 -13.08 10.89 8.28
N GLU A 273 -13.95 11.55 7.52
CA GLU A 273 -15.04 10.90 6.78
C GLU A 273 -14.97 11.12 5.27
N MET A 274 -14.33 12.22 4.83
CA MET A 274 -14.21 12.58 3.42
C MET A 274 -12.97 11.97 2.79
N CYS A 275 -13.12 11.50 1.55
CA CYS A 275 -11.97 11.13 0.72
C CYS A 275 -11.27 12.39 0.18
N ILE A 276 -10.06 12.23 -0.33
CA ILE A 276 -9.15 13.35 -0.62
C ILE A 276 -9.76 14.39 -1.58
N ASP A 277 -10.45 13.97 -2.65
CA ASP A 277 -10.99 14.91 -3.63
C ASP A 277 -12.08 15.79 -3.03
N GLU A 278 -12.98 15.19 -2.24
CA GLU A 278 -14.06 15.91 -1.55
C GLU A 278 -13.49 16.86 -0.47
N LEU A 279 -12.51 16.37 0.31
CA LEU A 279 -11.88 17.18 1.35
C LEU A 279 -11.07 18.33 0.73
N THR A 280 -10.33 18.07 -0.34
CA THR A 280 -9.58 19.12 -1.05
C THR A 280 -10.53 20.17 -1.60
N LYS A 281 -11.64 19.74 -2.23
CA LYS A 281 -12.65 20.69 -2.71
C LYS A 281 -13.19 21.56 -1.56
N LYS A 282 -13.53 20.95 -0.42
CA LYS A 282 -14.01 21.66 0.76
C LYS A 282 -13.00 22.68 1.26
N VAL A 283 -11.74 22.28 1.43
CA VAL A 283 -10.63 23.16 1.86
C VAL A 283 -10.44 24.33 0.89
N MET A 284 -10.56 24.09 -0.42
CA MET A 284 -10.47 25.16 -1.43
C MET A 284 -11.65 26.10 -1.37
N ASP A 285 -12.88 25.60 -1.22
CA ASP A 285 -14.10 26.39 -1.12
C ASP A 285 -14.10 27.26 0.16
N ASP A 286 -13.59 26.73 1.28
CA ASP A 286 -13.49 27.43 2.58
C ASP A 286 -12.27 28.38 2.65
N GLY A 287 -11.44 28.39 1.59
CA GLY A 287 -10.27 29.24 1.47
C GLY A 287 -9.24 29.00 2.57
N LEU A 288 -9.03 27.72 2.94
CA LEU A 288 -8.04 27.33 3.94
C LEU A 288 -6.63 27.23 3.33
N ASN A 289 -5.68 27.87 4.00
CA ASN A 289 -4.26 27.80 3.67
C ASN A 289 -3.42 27.74 4.96
N ALA A 290 -2.12 27.54 4.84
CA ALA A 290 -1.26 27.40 6.01
C ALA A 290 -1.36 28.59 6.98
N GLY A 291 -1.47 29.82 6.45
CA GLY A 291 -1.51 31.04 7.25
C GLY A 291 -2.80 31.23 8.07
N ASN A 292 -3.92 30.67 7.62
CA ASN A 292 -5.22 30.84 8.28
C ASN A 292 -5.77 29.56 8.93
N SER A 293 -5.13 28.40 8.70
CA SER A 293 -5.60 27.11 9.22
C SER A 293 -4.62 26.41 10.16
N LEU A 294 -3.31 26.59 9.98
CA LEU A 294 -2.30 25.92 10.81
C LEU A 294 -1.79 26.85 11.91
N LYS A 295 -1.50 26.27 13.08
CA LYS A 295 -0.83 26.95 14.21
C LYS A 295 0.65 26.59 14.26
N PRO A 296 1.51 27.39 14.92
CA PRO A 296 2.94 27.12 15.03
C PRO A 296 3.27 25.73 15.62
N ALA A 297 2.41 25.19 16.50
CA ALA A 297 2.57 23.86 17.10
C ALA A 297 2.52 22.71 16.09
N THR A 298 2.03 22.93 14.85
CA THR A 298 2.03 21.94 13.77
C THR A 298 3.45 21.45 13.44
N GLN A 299 4.48 22.30 13.62
CA GLN A 299 5.87 21.87 13.48
C GLN A 299 6.24 20.78 14.50
N GLY A 300 5.90 20.96 15.77
CA GLY A 300 6.15 19.95 16.82
C GLY A 300 5.33 18.68 16.59
N LEU A 301 4.13 18.76 16.02
CA LEU A 301 3.35 17.60 15.61
C LEU A 301 4.11 16.80 14.54
N LEU A 302 4.57 17.45 13.48
CA LEU A 302 5.32 16.80 12.40
C LEU A 302 6.61 16.14 12.93
N GLU A 303 7.35 16.84 13.78
CA GLU A 303 8.55 16.30 14.44
C GLU A 303 8.23 15.05 15.26
N SER A 304 7.12 15.05 16.00
CA SER A 304 6.67 13.87 16.76
C SER A 304 6.29 12.68 15.90
N GLN A 305 5.81 12.93 14.67
CA GLN A 305 5.42 11.89 13.70
C GLN A 305 6.58 11.44 12.79
N THR A 306 7.64 12.23 12.67
CA THR A 306 8.81 11.91 11.81
C THR A 306 9.34 10.48 12.01
N PRO A 307 9.42 9.88 13.22
CA PRO A 307 9.86 8.49 13.38
C PRO A 307 8.96 7.47 12.65
N SER A 308 7.66 7.72 12.52
CA SER A 308 6.72 6.84 11.80
C SER A 308 6.67 7.11 10.30
N LEU A 309 6.97 8.36 9.88
CA LEU A 309 7.00 8.79 8.48
C LEU A 309 8.31 8.43 7.78
N ARG A 310 9.39 8.23 8.55
CA ARG A 310 10.75 7.99 8.04
C ARG A 310 10.90 6.59 7.44
N TYR A 311 11.66 6.50 6.36
CA TYR A 311 12.10 5.22 5.82
C TYR A 311 13.03 4.49 6.81
N SER A 312 12.89 3.16 6.88
CA SER A 312 13.76 2.30 7.72
C SER A 312 15.21 2.33 7.27
N THR A 313 15.43 2.51 5.97
CA THR A 313 16.74 2.64 5.33
C THR A 313 16.63 3.41 4.03
N LEU A 314 17.73 4.06 3.62
CA LEU A 314 17.88 4.63 2.28
C LEU A 314 18.70 3.72 1.35
N LYS A 315 19.26 2.62 1.88
CA LYS A 315 20.01 1.64 1.10
C LYS A 315 19.15 0.42 0.82
N ILE A 316 18.82 0.21 -0.45
CA ILE A 316 18.11 -1.00 -0.93
C ILE A 316 18.93 -1.70 -2.01
N ALA A 317 18.68 -3.00 -2.20
CA ALA A 317 19.55 -3.86 -3.02
C ALA A 317 19.30 -3.75 -4.53
N HIS A 318 18.13 -3.26 -4.94
CA HIS A 318 17.72 -3.17 -6.34
C HIS A 318 17.66 -1.72 -6.82
N PRO A 319 17.70 -1.45 -8.14
CA PRO A 319 17.67 -0.11 -8.71
C PRO A 319 16.34 0.62 -8.47
N VAL A 320 16.43 1.94 -8.32
CA VAL A 320 15.28 2.85 -8.15
C VAL A 320 15.23 3.86 -9.28
N PHE A 321 14.06 3.98 -9.90
CA PHE A 321 13.70 5.07 -10.80
C PHE A 321 12.97 6.16 -10.02
N ILE A 322 13.31 7.42 -10.24
CA ILE A 322 12.64 8.58 -9.64
C ILE A 322 12.23 9.54 -10.75
N GLY A 323 10.91 9.72 -10.92
CA GLY A 323 10.33 10.69 -11.82
C GLY A 323 9.81 11.91 -11.08
N THR A 324 10.28 13.11 -11.43
CA THR A 324 9.94 14.36 -10.74
C THR A 324 9.48 15.43 -11.73
N GLY A 325 8.33 16.04 -11.45
CA GLY A 325 7.86 17.23 -12.17
C GLY A 325 8.58 18.48 -11.66
N THR A 326 9.03 19.35 -12.56
CA THR A 326 9.73 20.58 -12.13
C THR A 326 8.80 21.67 -11.57
N GLN A 327 7.47 21.45 -11.65
CA GLN A 327 6.44 22.31 -11.06
C GLN A 327 5.60 21.57 -10.02
N ASP A 328 6.13 20.48 -9.47
CA ASP A 328 5.48 19.75 -8.37
C ASP A 328 5.51 20.60 -7.08
N ILE A 329 4.33 21.03 -6.63
CA ILE A 329 4.12 21.79 -5.40
C ILE A 329 3.52 20.94 -4.28
N ASP A 330 2.89 19.81 -4.60
CA ASP A 330 2.31 18.88 -3.60
C ASP A 330 3.43 18.19 -2.82
N VAL A 331 4.39 17.63 -3.55
CA VAL A 331 5.67 17.17 -3.00
C VAL A 331 6.77 17.99 -3.66
N PRO A 332 7.26 19.03 -2.99
CA PRO A 332 8.16 19.99 -3.64
C PRO A 332 9.33 19.34 -4.36
N THR A 333 9.58 19.74 -5.62
CA THR A 333 10.67 19.19 -6.46
C THR A 333 12.01 19.14 -5.73
N ILE A 334 12.30 20.15 -4.90
CA ILE A 334 13.53 20.18 -4.10
C ILE A 334 13.61 19.03 -3.08
N MET A 335 12.48 18.64 -2.46
CA MET A 335 12.42 17.50 -1.55
C MET A 335 12.77 16.20 -2.27
N GLN A 336 12.24 15.98 -3.47
CA GLN A 336 12.50 14.80 -4.28
C GLN A 336 13.97 14.72 -4.74
N ARG A 337 14.58 15.87 -5.07
CA ARG A 337 16.03 15.95 -5.37
C ARG A 337 16.90 15.61 -4.18
N VAL A 338 16.53 16.09 -2.98
CA VAL A 338 17.23 15.76 -1.73
C VAL A 338 17.12 14.27 -1.45
N PHE A 339 15.94 13.69 -1.58
CA PHE A 339 15.71 12.25 -1.45
C PHE A 339 16.61 11.45 -2.42
N ALA A 340 16.57 11.75 -3.72
CA ALA A 340 17.36 11.05 -4.74
C ALA A 340 18.87 11.09 -4.43
N ARG A 341 19.37 12.26 -4.01
CA ARG A 341 20.77 12.44 -3.60
C ARG A 341 21.12 11.57 -2.39
N ASP A 342 20.28 11.56 -1.36
CA ASP A 342 20.58 10.87 -0.10
C ASP A 342 20.46 9.36 -0.27
N VAL A 343 19.51 8.88 -1.08
CA VAL A 343 19.37 7.46 -1.49
C VAL A 343 20.59 7.00 -2.28
N ALA A 344 21.06 7.79 -3.26
CA ALA A 344 22.29 7.49 -4.00
C ALA A 344 23.53 7.48 -3.11
N LYS A 345 23.63 8.45 -2.19
CA LYS A 345 24.73 8.52 -1.20
C LYS A 345 24.74 7.32 -0.26
N ALA A 346 23.58 6.76 0.06
CA ALA A 346 23.47 5.53 0.87
C ALA A 346 23.92 4.26 0.11
N GLY A 347 24.16 4.35 -1.19
CA GLY A 347 24.65 3.26 -2.02
C GLY A 347 23.59 2.52 -2.81
N THR A 348 22.38 3.06 -2.91
CA THR A 348 21.31 2.58 -3.81
C THR A 348 21.56 3.08 -5.23
N SER A 349 21.36 2.23 -6.24
CA SER A 349 21.41 2.63 -7.65
C SER A 349 20.16 3.46 -7.99
N VAL A 350 20.36 4.72 -8.39
CA VAL A 350 19.27 5.67 -8.70
C VAL A 350 19.36 6.14 -10.14
N GLU A 351 18.22 6.07 -10.85
CA GLU A 351 18.00 6.72 -12.16
C GLU A 351 16.92 7.78 -11.97
N MET A 352 17.30 9.07 -12.01
CA MET A 352 16.38 10.19 -11.80
C MET A 352 16.10 10.93 -13.09
N HIS A 353 14.83 11.20 -13.37
CA HIS A 353 14.35 12.00 -14.50
C HIS A 353 13.52 13.18 -14.02
N GLU A 354 13.83 14.37 -14.54
CA GLU A 354 13.05 15.58 -14.30
C GLU A 354 12.21 15.93 -15.53
N TYR A 355 10.92 16.10 -15.32
CA TYR A 355 9.95 16.42 -16.37
C TYR A 355 9.61 17.89 -16.32
N LYS A 356 10.20 18.65 -17.25
CA LYS A 356 10.08 20.11 -17.30
C LYS A 356 8.63 20.55 -17.49
N GLY A 357 8.16 21.44 -16.65
CA GLY A 357 6.83 22.05 -16.72
C GLY A 357 5.69 21.15 -16.23
N LEU A 358 5.98 19.92 -15.77
CA LEU A 358 4.96 19.05 -15.21
C LEU A 358 4.83 19.24 -13.70
N ASP A 359 3.60 19.15 -13.24
CA ASP A 359 3.20 19.15 -11.83
C ASP A 359 3.19 17.72 -11.26
N HIS A 360 2.71 17.59 -10.04
CA HIS A 360 2.57 16.33 -9.31
C HIS A 360 1.76 15.28 -10.08
N THR A 361 0.62 15.69 -10.63
CA THR A 361 -0.33 14.81 -11.33
C THR A 361 0.14 14.44 -12.72
N GLY A 362 0.64 15.41 -13.49
CA GLY A 362 1.06 15.23 -14.87
C GLY A 362 2.30 14.36 -15.03
N THR A 363 3.15 14.31 -14.01
CA THR A 363 4.41 13.55 -14.06
C THR A 363 4.18 12.03 -14.20
N MET A 364 3.16 11.47 -13.58
CA MET A 364 2.97 10.02 -13.47
C MET A 364 2.89 9.33 -14.83
N ASN A 365 1.93 9.68 -15.69
CA ASN A 365 1.74 9.03 -16.99
C ASN A 365 2.88 9.36 -17.98
N VAL A 366 3.43 10.57 -17.93
CA VAL A 366 4.55 10.94 -18.80
C VAL A 366 5.82 10.17 -18.43
N SER A 367 6.00 9.81 -17.17
CA SER A 367 7.17 9.04 -16.71
C SER A 367 7.22 7.62 -17.29
N LEU A 368 6.10 7.07 -17.80
CA LEU A 368 6.07 5.73 -18.43
C LEU A 368 7.07 5.59 -19.57
N ARG A 369 7.33 6.66 -20.36
CA ARG A 369 8.28 6.64 -21.46
C ARG A 369 9.70 6.26 -21.03
N ASP A 370 10.07 6.56 -19.77
CA ASP A 370 11.41 6.32 -19.24
C ASP A 370 11.39 5.17 -18.20
N SER A 371 10.33 5.08 -17.35
CA SER A 371 10.20 4.06 -16.32
C SER A 371 9.92 2.66 -16.89
N VAL A 372 9.15 2.53 -17.97
CA VAL A 372 8.92 1.22 -18.61
C VAL A 372 10.23 0.63 -19.17
N PRO A 373 11.05 1.34 -19.97
CA PRO A 373 12.35 0.84 -20.38
C PRO A 373 13.28 0.51 -19.19
N PHE A 374 13.25 1.31 -18.12
CA PHE A 374 14.01 1.02 -16.90
C PHE A 374 13.60 -0.32 -16.29
N VAL A 375 12.30 -0.58 -16.11
CA VAL A 375 11.79 -1.83 -15.56
C VAL A 375 12.16 -3.01 -16.43
N LEU A 376 11.94 -2.92 -17.75
CA LEU A 376 12.25 -4.00 -18.70
C LEU A 376 13.75 -4.35 -18.73
N ARG A 377 14.66 -3.35 -18.67
CA ARG A 377 16.10 -3.59 -18.57
C ARG A 377 16.46 -4.39 -17.31
N ASN A 378 15.87 -4.04 -16.17
CA ASN A 378 16.15 -4.69 -14.89
C ASN A 378 15.58 -6.12 -14.85
N LEU A 379 14.39 -6.35 -15.38
CA LEU A 379 13.82 -7.70 -15.53
C LEU A 379 14.68 -8.60 -16.41
N HIS A 380 15.18 -8.09 -17.53
CA HIS A 380 16.08 -8.85 -18.42
C HIS A 380 17.43 -9.15 -17.75
N ALA A 381 17.96 -8.20 -16.97
CA ALA A 381 19.20 -8.41 -16.23
C ALA A 381 19.05 -9.43 -15.11
N ASP A 382 17.90 -9.45 -14.45
CA ASP A 382 17.53 -10.40 -13.41
C ASP A 382 17.40 -11.83 -13.98
N ALA A 383 16.67 -11.98 -15.08
CA ALA A 383 16.48 -13.28 -15.78
C ALA A 383 17.78 -13.94 -16.27
N LYS A 384 18.87 -13.17 -16.42
CA LYS A 384 20.19 -13.72 -16.82
C LYS A 384 20.99 -14.23 -15.63
N LYS A 385 20.57 -13.94 -14.39
CA LYS A 385 21.26 -14.35 -13.16
C LYS A 385 20.73 -15.69 -12.63
N HIS A 386 19.56 -16.07 -13.10
CA HIS A 386 18.82 -17.29 -12.72
C HIS A 386 18.53 -18.17 -13.94
#